data_ff11fee551d888f05ed4104d0aa8fd0e
#
_entry.id   ff11fee551d888f05ed4104d0aa8fd0e
#
_cell.length_a   1.000
_cell.length_b   1.000
_cell.length_c   1.000
_cell.angle_alpha   90.00
_cell.angle_beta   90.00
_cell.angle_gamma   90.00
#
_symmetry.space_group_name_H-M   'P 1'
#
loop_
_entity.id
_entity.type
_entity.pdbx_description
1 polymer ?
#
loop_
_entity_poly.entity_id
_entity_poly.type
_entity_poly.pdbx_seq_one_letter_code
_entity_poly.pdbx_strand_id
1 'polypeptide(L)'
;MSNIMEVKGKRVIVTGAAFGIGKAMTESFLESGAKVVIVDINEEALKQTAGDLNVEYITADVSSEAAIKNIISTSNSSMGGIDIFCSNAGVGGESGLLNTTEEDWLNIWGVNVMSHIYAAKHSLPQMLEQESGYFVNTASAAGLLTQIGAAGYSVTKAAAVSFAEWLAITYGKKGIGVSCLCPQGVRTSMVEDAPGIVSALVGIDGIMEPADVASDVINAIESDQFLIAPHEKVLDYIKMKAQDYDRWIEGMQSLQTQLLDSFPEAEDMFK
;
A
#
# COMPACT_ATOMS: atom_id res chain seq x y z
N MET A 1 -22.69 11.30 -4.75
CA MET A 1 -23.14 10.37 -3.69
C MET A 1 -21.89 9.96 -2.97
N SER A 2 -21.94 9.77 -1.67
CA SER A 2 -20.82 9.25 -0.88
C SER A 2 -20.78 7.73 -1.00
N ASN A 3 -19.60 7.13 -1.06
CA ASN A 3 -19.41 5.68 -1.10
C ASN A 3 -19.05 5.15 0.31
N ILE A 4 -19.59 5.78 1.34
CA ILE A 4 -19.46 5.34 2.73
C ILE A 4 -19.88 3.87 2.82
N MET A 5 -19.00 3.05 3.38
CA MET A 5 -19.26 1.62 3.51
C MET A 5 -19.06 1.18 4.97
N GLU A 6 -20.13 0.74 5.61
CA GLU A 6 -20.02 0.06 6.91
C GLU A 6 -19.24 -1.25 6.71
N VAL A 7 -18.18 -1.44 7.48
CA VAL A 7 -17.29 -2.61 7.34
C VAL A 7 -17.92 -3.91 7.85
N LYS A 8 -18.82 -3.81 8.81
CA LYS A 8 -19.47 -4.98 9.41
C LYS A 8 -20.17 -5.88 8.37
N GLY A 9 -19.84 -7.16 8.39
CA GLY A 9 -20.41 -8.17 7.50
C GLY A 9 -19.85 -8.14 6.06
N LYS A 10 -18.92 -7.24 5.73
CA LYS A 10 -18.30 -7.13 4.41
C LYS A 10 -17.31 -8.27 4.15
N ARG A 11 -17.12 -8.58 2.88
CA ARG A 11 -16.22 -9.61 2.35
C ARG A 11 -14.97 -8.93 1.85
N VAL A 12 -13.85 -9.18 2.51
CA VAL A 12 -12.61 -8.45 2.34
C VAL A 12 -11.50 -9.38 1.86
N ILE A 13 -10.70 -8.92 0.90
CA ILE A 13 -9.42 -9.53 0.53
C ILE A 13 -8.31 -8.58 0.98
N VAL A 14 -7.28 -9.10 1.67
CA VAL A 14 -6.08 -8.35 2.04
C VAL A 14 -4.85 -9.05 1.48
N THR A 15 -4.07 -8.36 0.63
CA THR A 15 -2.81 -8.87 0.10
C THR A 15 -1.61 -8.36 0.91
N GLY A 16 -0.50 -9.13 0.96
CA GLY A 16 0.64 -8.83 1.83
C GLY A 16 0.27 -8.93 3.30
N ALA A 17 -0.54 -9.94 3.65
CA ALA A 17 -1.18 -10.04 4.96
C ALA A 17 -0.47 -10.97 5.95
N ALA A 18 0.68 -11.54 5.58
CA ALA A 18 1.45 -12.37 6.50
C ALA A 18 2.04 -11.55 7.66
N PHE A 19 2.32 -10.25 7.45
CA PHE A 19 3.01 -9.38 8.42
C PHE A 19 2.50 -7.93 8.34
N GLY A 20 3.03 -7.10 9.25
CA GLY A 20 2.99 -5.65 9.20
C GLY A 20 1.59 -5.05 9.01
N ILE A 21 1.47 -4.08 8.09
CA ILE A 21 0.21 -3.36 7.84
C ILE A 21 -0.90 -4.30 7.37
N GLY A 22 -0.60 -5.26 6.48
CA GLY A 22 -1.60 -6.20 5.97
C GLY A 22 -2.18 -7.12 7.04
N LYS A 23 -1.34 -7.64 7.95
CA LYS A 23 -1.79 -8.40 9.12
C LYS A 23 -2.65 -7.53 10.04
N ALA A 24 -2.19 -6.32 10.37
CA ALA A 24 -2.94 -5.40 11.23
C ALA A 24 -4.28 -4.97 10.60
N MET A 25 -4.34 -4.70 9.29
CA MET A 25 -5.61 -4.48 8.60
C MET A 25 -6.55 -5.68 8.72
N THR A 26 -6.02 -6.91 8.60
CA THR A 26 -6.81 -8.13 8.75
C THR A 26 -7.44 -8.20 10.14
N GLU A 27 -6.64 -7.93 11.18
CA GLU A 27 -7.11 -7.89 12.57
C GLU A 27 -8.22 -6.85 12.76
N SER A 28 -8.02 -5.62 12.28
CA SER A 28 -9.00 -4.53 12.37
C SER A 28 -10.30 -4.82 11.60
N PHE A 29 -10.21 -5.45 10.42
CA PHE A 29 -11.39 -5.89 9.67
C PHE A 29 -12.19 -6.96 10.43
N LEU A 30 -11.51 -7.94 11.04
CA LEU A 30 -12.16 -8.99 11.84
C LEU A 30 -12.83 -8.41 13.08
N GLU A 31 -12.17 -7.50 13.79
CA GLU A 31 -12.73 -6.79 14.93
C GLU A 31 -13.97 -5.97 14.55
N SER A 32 -13.98 -5.40 13.35
CA SER A 32 -15.14 -4.69 12.77
C SER A 32 -16.24 -5.64 12.26
N GLY A 33 -16.05 -6.96 12.37
CA GLY A 33 -17.04 -7.98 12.00
C GLY A 33 -17.11 -8.30 10.51
N ALA A 34 -16.06 -8.04 9.76
CA ALA A 34 -15.93 -8.46 8.37
C ALA A 34 -15.55 -9.94 8.24
N LYS A 35 -15.74 -10.51 7.03
CA LYS A 35 -15.17 -11.80 6.61
C LYS A 35 -13.94 -11.52 5.79
N VAL A 36 -12.81 -12.12 6.11
CA VAL A 36 -11.53 -11.82 5.47
C VAL A 36 -10.90 -13.06 4.86
N VAL A 37 -10.38 -12.91 3.65
CA VAL A 37 -9.43 -13.83 3.02
C VAL A 37 -8.09 -13.11 2.94
N ILE A 38 -7.04 -13.74 3.43
CA ILE A 38 -5.68 -13.17 3.42
C ILE A 38 -4.82 -13.81 2.34
N VAL A 39 -3.94 -12.99 1.76
CA VAL A 39 -3.07 -13.41 0.66
C VAL A 39 -1.65 -12.95 0.91
N ASP A 40 -0.68 -13.83 0.71
CA ASP A 40 0.74 -13.50 0.72
C ASP A 40 1.52 -14.51 -0.12
N ILE A 41 2.74 -14.15 -0.51
CA ILE A 41 3.67 -15.06 -1.18
C ILE A 41 4.39 -15.96 -0.18
N ASN A 42 4.57 -15.51 1.05
CA ASN A 42 5.21 -16.28 2.12
C ASN A 42 4.22 -17.26 2.76
N GLU A 43 4.20 -18.49 2.26
CA GLU A 43 3.24 -19.52 2.68
C GLU A 43 3.34 -19.86 4.17
N GLU A 44 4.55 -19.97 4.72
CA GLU A 44 4.75 -20.37 6.12
C GLU A 44 4.19 -19.31 7.08
N ALA A 45 4.58 -18.05 6.89
CA ALA A 45 4.11 -16.96 7.72
C ALA A 45 2.60 -16.69 7.53
N LEU A 46 2.10 -16.85 6.29
CA LEU A 46 0.68 -16.68 6.01
C LEU A 46 -0.17 -17.75 6.71
N LYS A 47 0.28 -19.01 6.72
CA LYS A 47 -0.37 -20.10 7.47
C LYS A 47 -0.40 -19.83 8.98
N GLN A 48 0.71 -19.30 9.52
CA GLN A 48 0.76 -18.94 10.94
C GLN A 48 -0.27 -17.84 11.25
N THR A 49 -0.26 -16.76 10.47
CA THR A 49 -1.22 -15.66 10.64
C THR A 49 -2.67 -16.10 10.46
N ALA A 50 -2.94 -16.94 9.45
CA ALA A 50 -4.27 -17.51 9.21
C ALA A 50 -4.76 -18.37 10.39
N GLY A 51 -3.85 -19.16 10.97
CA GLY A 51 -4.14 -20.00 12.15
C GLY A 51 -4.44 -19.16 13.39
N ASP A 52 -3.62 -18.13 13.63
CA ASP A 52 -3.77 -17.23 14.79
C ASP A 52 -5.09 -16.44 14.73
N LEU A 53 -5.48 -16.02 13.52
CA LEU A 53 -6.69 -15.21 13.30
C LEU A 53 -7.93 -16.01 12.91
N ASN A 54 -7.78 -17.32 12.68
CA ASN A 54 -8.84 -18.23 12.23
C ASN A 54 -9.54 -17.74 10.94
N VAL A 55 -8.74 -17.42 9.91
CA VAL A 55 -9.22 -16.92 8.61
C VAL A 55 -8.75 -17.81 7.46
N GLU A 56 -9.44 -17.72 6.32
CA GLU A 56 -9.01 -18.36 5.07
C GLU A 56 -7.80 -17.65 4.49
N TYR A 57 -6.91 -18.41 3.83
CA TYR A 57 -5.72 -17.87 3.20
C TYR A 57 -5.46 -18.46 1.80
N ILE A 58 -4.78 -17.71 0.96
CA ILE A 58 -4.35 -18.11 -0.38
C ILE A 58 -2.88 -17.70 -0.56
N THR A 59 -2.00 -18.67 -0.74
CA THR A 59 -0.60 -18.39 -1.11
C THR A 59 -0.52 -18.03 -2.58
N ALA A 60 -0.06 -16.81 -2.90
CA ALA A 60 -0.01 -16.33 -4.28
C ALA A 60 0.97 -15.17 -4.46
N ASP A 61 1.58 -15.13 -5.66
CA ASP A 61 2.34 -13.96 -6.13
C ASP A 61 1.39 -12.99 -6.84
N VAL A 62 1.19 -11.81 -6.24
CA VAL A 62 0.29 -10.77 -6.76
C VAL A 62 0.79 -10.08 -8.02
N SER A 63 2.06 -10.24 -8.40
CA SER A 63 2.58 -9.74 -9.67
C SER A 63 2.02 -10.50 -10.88
N SER A 64 1.45 -11.67 -10.67
CA SER A 64 0.82 -12.52 -11.69
C SER A 64 -0.67 -12.22 -11.85
N GLU A 65 -1.08 -11.79 -13.05
CA GLU A 65 -2.52 -11.61 -13.36
C GLU A 65 -3.33 -12.88 -13.17
N ALA A 66 -2.76 -14.05 -13.52
CA ALA A 66 -3.41 -15.34 -13.35
C ALA A 66 -3.63 -15.67 -11.87
N ALA A 67 -2.65 -15.34 -11.01
CA ALA A 67 -2.78 -15.53 -9.57
C ALA A 67 -3.88 -14.62 -8.98
N ILE A 68 -3.94 -13.35 -9.38
CA ILE A 68 -5.01 -12.43 -8.95
C ILE A 68 -6.40 -12.94 -9.38
N LYS A 69 -6.55 -13.45 -10.60
CA LYS A 69 -7.81 -14.08 -11.03
C LYS A 69 -8.20 -15.26 -10.14
N ASN A 70 -7.23 -16.10 -9.78
CA ASN A 70 -7.47 -17.25 -8.90
C ASN A 70 -7.86 -16.78 -7.48
N ILE A 71 -7.18 -15.77 -6.92
CA ILE A 71 -7.53 -15.17 -5.63
C ILE A 71 -9.00 -14.72 -5.64
N ILE A 72 -9.40 -13.95 -6.65
CA ILE A 72 -10.76 -13.41 -6.77
C ILE A 72 -11.79 -14.53 -6.92
N SER A 73 -11.54 -15.53 -7.80
CA SER A 73 -12.47 -16.62 -8.02
C SER A 73 -12.64 -17.52 -6.79
N THR A 74 -11.56 -17.82 -6.08
CA THR A 74 -11.56 -18.61 -4.85
C THR A 74 -12.30 -17.89 -3.73
N SER A 75 -11.97 -16.60 -3.53
CA SER A 75 -12.64 -15.77 -2.51
C SER A 75 -14.12 -15.56 -2.81
N ASN A 76 -14.50 -15.39 -4.08
CA ASN A 76 -15.92 -15.36 -4.48
C ASN A 76 -16.64 -16.65 -4.13
N SER A 77 -15.99 -17.80 -4.33
CA SER A 77 -16.58 -19.10 -4.03
C SER A 77 -16.75 -19.33 -2.53
N SER A 78 -15.81 -18.89 -1.71
CA SER A 78 -15.85 -19.10 -0.26
C SER A 78 -16.72 -18.07 0.46
N MET A 79 -16.64 -16.79 0.09
CA MET A 79 -17.38 -15.71 0.76
C MET A 79 -18.70 -15.32 0.10
N GLY A 80 -18.96 -15.78 -1.15
CA GLY A 80 -20.13 -15.40 -1.92
C GLY A 80 -20.04 -14.02 -2.59
N GLY A 81 -18.84 -13.48 -2.74
CA GLY A 81 -18.54 -12.19 -3.39
C GLY A 81 -17.41 -11.43 -2.71
N ILE A 82 -17.09 -10.24 -3.21
CA ILE A 82 -16.07 -9.34 -2.69
C ILE A 82 -16.66 -7.93 -2.57
N ASP A 83 -16.55 -7.33 -1.40
CA ASP A 83 -16.98 -5.95 -1.15
C ASP A 83 -15.79 -4.99 -1.07
N ILE A 84 -14.68 -5.45 -0.45
CA ILE A 84 -13.48 -4.63 -0.26
C ILE A 84 -12.25 -5.41 -0.75
N PHE A 85 -11.41 -4.78 -1.57
CA PHE A 85 -10.12 -5.32 -1.98
C PHE A 85 -8.98 -4.41 -1.50
N CYS A 86 -8.16 -4.90 -0.58
CA CYS A 86 -6.98 -4.20 -0.07
C CYS A 86 -5.74 -4.68 -0.84
N SER A 87 -5.31 -3.91 -1.85
CA SER A 87 -4.05 -4.09 -2.55
C SER A 87 -2.94 -3.50 -1.68
N ASN A 88 -2.40 -4.33 -0.76
CA ASN A 88 -1.42 -3.88 0.22
C ASN A 88 -0.03 -4.48 0.02
N ALA A 89 0.09 -5.63 -0.63
CA ALA A 89 1.40 -6.23 -0.95
C ALA A 89 2.31 -5.22 -1.66
N GLY A 90 3.57 -5.16 -1.24
CA GLY A 90 4.55 -4.25 -1.80
C GLY A 90 5.98 -4.63 -1.43
N VAL A 91 6.94 -4.19 -2.24
CA VAL A 91 8.38 -4.41 -2.04
C VAL A 91 9.12 -3.09 -2.15
N GLY A 92 10.27 -2.95 -1.44
CA GLY A 92 11.10 -1.74 -1.43
C GLY A 92 11.91 -1.54 -2.71
N GLY A 93 12.33 -2.63 -3.33
CA GLY A 93 13.25 -2.62 -4.48
C GLY A 93 14.70 -2.28 -4.09
N GLU A 94 15.55 -2.23 -5.10
CA GLU A 94 16.96 -1.88 -4.95
C GLU A 94 17.16 -0.36 -4.78
N SER A 95 18.26 0.00 -4.14
CA SER A 95 18.65 1.40 -3.96
C SER A 95 19.54 1.88 -5.11
N GLY A 96 19.42 3.17 -5.42
CA GLY A 96 20.16 3.80 -6.51
C GLY A 96 19.59 3.51 -7.89
N LEU A 97 20.15 4.16 -8.92
CA LEU A 97 19.73 4.00 -10.31
C LEU A 97 20.70 3.11 -11.09
N LEU A 98 21.98 3.30 -10.87
CA LEU A 98 23.01 2.65 -11.70
C LEU A 98 23.16 1.16 -11.40
N ASN A 99 22.79 0.73 -10.19
CA ASN A 99 22.88 -0.64 -9.74
C ASN A 99 21.58 -1.43 -9.92
N THR A 100 20.45 -0.75 -10.20
CA THR A 100 19.14 -1.39 -10.40
C THR A 100 19.02 -1.96 -11.81
N THR A 101 18.85 -3.28 -11.91
CA THR A 101 18.72 -3.98 -13.19
C THR A 101 17.31 -3.82 -13.79
N GLU A 102 17.15 -4.20 -15.07
CA GLU A 102 15.83 -4.27 -15.69
C GLU A 102 14.91 -5.27 -14.96
N GLU A 103 15.45 -6.40 -14.48
CA GLU A 103 14.70 -7.40 -13.73
C GLU A 103 14.17 -6.83 -12.41
N ASP A 104 14.97 -6.05 -11.67
CA ASP A 104 14.56 -5.37 -10.44
C ASP A 104 13.43 -4.38 -10.73
N TRP A 105 13.54 -3.59 -11.80
CA TRP A 105 12.48 -2.67 -12.24
C TRP A 105 11.19 -3.40 -12.59
N LEU A 106 11.26 -4.50 -13.32
CA LEU A 106 10.08 -5.30 -13.68
C LEU A 106 9.45 -5.94 -12.45
N ASN A 107 10.25 -6.44 -11.52
CA ASN A 107 9.77 -7.04 -10.27
C ASN A 107 9.02 -6.01 -9.41
N ILE A 108 9.65 -4.87 -9.10
CA ILE A 108 9.02 -3.83 -8.27
C ILE A 108 7.77 -3.25 -8.95
N TRP A 109 7.77 -3.10 -10.28
CA TRP A 109 6.62 -2.67 -11.06
C TRP A 109 5.49 -3.70 -11.00
N GLY A 110 5.82 -4.98 -11.15
CA GLY A 110 4.86 -6.09 -11.07
C GLY A 110 4.12 -6.10 -9.74
N VAL A 111 4.86 -6.01 -8.64
CA VAL A 111 4.28 -6.07 -7.29
C VAL A 111 3.58 -4.75 -6.91
N ASN A 112 4.25 -3.60 -7.06
CA ASN A 112 3.75 -2.32 -6.52
C ASN A 112 2.73 -1.62 -7.42
N VAL A 113 2.62 -1.99 -8.71
CA VAL A 113 1.72 -1.33 -9.66
C VAL A 113 0.75 -2.31 -10.31
N MET A 114 1.27 -3.35 -10.97
CA MET A 114 0.40 -4.26 -11.73
C MET A 114 -0.56 -5.04 -10.84
N SER A 115 -0.17 -5.38 -9.62
CA SER A 115 -1.05 -6.04 -8.65
C SER A 115 -2.32 -5.23 -8.38
N HIS A 116 -2.21 -3.91 -8.20
CA HIS A 116 -3.34 -3.00 -8.02
C HIS A 116 -4.24 -2.95 -9.26
N ILE A 117 -3.62 -2.88 -10.45
CA ILE A 117 -4.32 -2.87 -11.72
C ILE A 117 -5.09 -4.17 -11.95
N TYR A 118 -4.45 -5.33 -11.70
CA TYR A 118 -5.08 -6.64 -11.86
C TYR A 118 -6.22 -6.84 -10.85
N ALA A 119 -6.01 -6.44 -9.59
CA ALA A 119 -7.03 -6.49 -8.55
C ALA A 119 -8.29 -5.71 -8.98
N ALA A 120 -8.13 -4.46 -9.39
CA ALA A 120 -9.24 -3.64 -9.86
C ALA A 120 -9.88 -4.21 -11.13
N LYS A 121 -9.08 -4.59 -12.14
CA LYS A 121 -9.56 -5.14 -13.43
C LYS A 121 -10.49 -6.33 -13.24
N HIS A 122 -10.19 -7.21 -12.27
CA HIS A 122 -10.91 -8.45 -12.09
C HIS A 122 -11.99 -8.42 -11.00
N SER A 123 -11.96 -7.43 -10.07
CA SER A 123 -13.02 -7.23 -9.07
C SER A 123 -14.10 -6.24 -9.52
N LEU A 124 -13.74 -5.22 -10.30
CA LEU A 124 -14.66 -4.17 -10.78
C LEU A 124 -15.92 -4.69 -11.46
N PRO A 125 -15.89 -5.70 -12.36
CA PRO A 125 -17.13 -6.14 -13.01
C PRO A 125 -18.21 -6.53 -12.01
N GLN A 126 -17.87 -7.33 -11.00
CA GLN A 126 -18.79 -7.74 -9.95
C GLN A 126 -19.24 -6.55 -9.08
N MET A 127 -18.28 -5.68 -8.67
CA MET A 127 -18.59 -4.53 -7.83
C MET A 127 -19.52 -3.53 -8.55
N LEU A 128 -19.37 -3.38 -9.88
CA LEU A 128 -20.26 -2.54 -10.69
C LEU A 128 -21.67 -3.14 -10.83
N GLU A 129 -21.79 -4.48 -10.94
CA GLU A 129 -23.09 -5.17 -10.93
C GLU A 129 -23.78 -5.04 -9.57
N GLN A 130 -23.00 -5.00 -8.49
CA GLN A 130 -23.49 -4.77 -7.12
C GLN A 130 -23.84 -3.29 -6.84
N GLU A 131 -23.44 -2.37 -7.74
CA GLU A 131 -23.42 -0.93 -7.51
C GLU A 131 -22.74 -0.53 -6.18
N SER A 132 -21.81 -1.38 -5.71
CA SER A 132 -21.12 -1.22 -4.44
C SER A 132 -19.80 -1.99 -4.46
N GLY A 133 -18.73 -1.35 -4.02
CA GLY A 133 -17.42 -1.93 -3.86
C GLY A 133 -16.43 -0.92 -3.30
N TYR A 134 -15.30 -1.39 -2.78
CA TYR A 134 -14.28 -0.52 -2.23
C TYR A 134 -12.86 -1.04 -2.52
N PHE A 135 -11.98 -0.14 -2.94
CA PHE A 135 -10.55 -0.43 -3.09
C PHE A 135 -9.73 0.35 -2.07
N VAL A 136 -8.84 -0.35 -1.37
CA VAL A 136 -7.80 0.26 -0.56
C VAL A 136 -6.46 -0.02 -1.25
N ASN A 137 -5.80 1.02 -1.75
CA ASN A 137 -4.51 0.91 -2.42
C ASN A 137 -3.40 1.42 -1.51
N THR A 138 -2.52 0.53 -1.05
CA THR A 138 -1.36 0.92 -0.23
C THR A 138 -0.24 1.43 -1.13
N ALA A 139 -0.17 2.75 -1.25
CA ALA A 139 0.95 3.46 -1.84
C ALA A 139 2.05 3.73 -0.79
N SER A 140 2.47 4.97 -0.63
CA SER A 140 3.44 5.44 0.37
C SER A 140 3.52 6.96 0.33
N ALA A 141 3.99 7.60 1.38
CA ALA A 141 4.47 8.98 1.35
C ALA A 141 5.54 9.19 0.26
N ALA A 142 6.34 8.15 -0.06
CA ALA A 142 7.29 8.15 -1.17
C ALA A 142 6.64 8.40 -2.54
N GLY A 143 5.39 7.98 -2.74
CA GLY A 143 4.64 8.25 -3.95
C GLY A 143 4.18 9.70 -4.10
N LEU A 144 4.07 10.43 -2.99
CA LEU A 144 3.67 11.83 -2.94
C LEU A 144 4.87 12.78 -2.93
N LEU A 145 5.93 12.41 -2.20
CA LEU A 145 7.05 13.28 -1.85
C LEU A 145 8.36 12.93 -2.55
N THR A 146 8.49 11.72 -3.09
CA THR A 146 9.73 11.11 -3.61
C THR A 146 10.71 10.78 -2.48
N GLN A 147 11.09 9.52 -2.34
CA GLN A 147 12.03 9.07 -1.33
C GLN A 147 13.47 9.16 -1.84
N ILE A 148 14.34 9.79 -1.08
CA ILE A 148 15.78 9.86 -1.34
C ILE A 148 16.37 8.44 -1.43
N GLY A 149 17.19 8.18 -2.44
CA GLY A 149 17.90 6.90 -2.65
C GLY A 149 17.05 5.74 -3.21
N ALA A 150 15.73 5.90 -3.36
CA ALA A 150 14.82 4.82 -3.74
C ALA A 150 14.03 5.16 -5.02
N ALA A 151 14.70 5.16 -6.17
CA ALA A 151 14.10 5.55 -7.45
C ALA A 151 12.94 4.64 -7.85
N GLY A 152 13.14 3.32 -7.89
CA GLY A 152 12.11 2.34 -8.26
C GLY A 152 10.91 2.36 -7.34
N TYR A 153 11.16 2.47 -6.03
CA TYR A 153 10.08 2.57 -5.05
C TYR A 153 9.25 3.84 -5.23
N SER A 154 9.90 5.01 -5.34
CA SER A 154 9.22 6.29 -5.51
C SER A 154 8.37 6.34 -6.78
N VAL A 155 8.92 5.87 -7.91
CA VAL A 155 8.21 5.83 -9.20
C VAL A 155 7.00 4.91 -9.12
N THR A 156 7.17 3.70 -8.58
CA THR A 156 6.06 2.73 -8.49
C THR A 156 4.99 3.16 -7.50
N LYS A 157 5.36 3.75 -6.37
CA LYS A 157 4.39 4.28 -5.40
C LYS A 157 3.65 5.53 -5.92
N ALA A 158 4.31 6.37 -6.73
CA ALA A 158 3.63 7.47 -7.45
C ALA A 158 2.63 6.93 -8.49
N ALA A 159 2.99 5.87 -9.22
CA ALA A 159 2.09 5.21 -10.14
C ALA A 159 0.87 4.60 -9.42
N ALA A 160 1.05 4.00 -8.23
CA ALA A 160 -0.04 3.48 -7.41
C ALA A 160 -1.00 4.59 -6.93
N VAL A 161 -0.47 5.77 -6.52
CA VAL A 161 -1.29 6.94 -6.19
C VAL A 161 -2.12 7.37 -7.39
N SER A 162 -1.47 7.58 -8.54
CA SER A 162 -2.16 8.02 -9.77
C SER A 162 -3.22 7.02 -10.22
N PHE A 163 -2.97 5.72 -10.09
CA PHE A 163 -3.96 4.69 -10.40
C PHE A 163 -5.16 4.72 -9.44
N ALA A 164 -4.93 4.91 -8.15
CA ALA A 164 -6.00 5.05 -7.15
C ALA A 164 -6.86 6.30 -7.44
N GLU A 165 -6.23 7.44 -7.77
CA GLU A 165 -6.94 8.66 -8.19
C GLU A 165 -7.81 8.42 -9.42
N TRP A 166 -7.24 7.75 -10.44
CA TRP A 166 -7.98 7.44 -11.67
C TRP A 166 -9.20 6.56 -11.39
N LEU A 167 -9.07 5.54 -10.51
CA LEU A 167 -10.19 4.69 -10.08
C LEU A 167 -11.29 5.52 -9.41
N ALA A 168 -10.91 6.35 -8.44
CA ALA A 168 -11.84 7.19 -7.68
C ALA A 168 -12.59 8.17 -8.62
N ILE A 169 -11.88 8.82 -9.51
CA ILE A 169 -12.46 9.77 -10.50
C ILE A 169 -13.42 9.03 -11.46
N THR A 170 -13.03 7.84 -11.92
CA THR A 170 -13.76 7.14 -12.99
C THR A 170 -14.99 6.40 -12.48
N TYR A 171 -14.89 5.80 -11.29
CA TYR A 171 -15.92 4.89 -10.79
C TYR A 171 -16.62 5.37 -9.50
N GLY A 172 -16.18 6.45 -8.88
CA GLY A 172 -16.77 6.94 -7.64
C GLY A 172 -18.28 7.22 -7.75
N LYS A 173 -18.74 7.79 -8.86
CA LYS A 173 -20.19 8.01 -9.11
C LYS A 173 -20.97 6.74 -9.47
N LYS A 174 -20.29 5.60 -9.58
CA LYS A 174 -20.87 4.28 -9.87
C LYS A 174 -20.93 3.38 -8.63
N GLY A 175 -20.82 3.95 -7.45
CA GLY A 175 -20.87 3.21 -6.19
C GLY A 175 -19.55 2.54 -5.76
N ILE A 176 -18.42 2.93 -6.36
CA ILE A 176 -17.11 2.37 -6.03
C ILE A 176 -16.30 3.37 -5.19
N GLY A 177 -16.09 3.05 -3.92
CA GLY A 177 -15.20 3.80 -3.04
C GLY A 177 -13.75 3.45 -3.28
N VAL A 178 -12.85 4.40 -3.04
CA VAL A 178 -11.40 4.20 -3.18
C VAL A 178 -10.67 5.00 -2.13
N SER A 179 -9.80 4.33 -1.37
CA SER A 179 -8.82 4.97 -0.50
C SER A 179 -7.40 4.67 -0.96
N CYS A 180 -6.52 5.66 -0.87
CA CYS A 180 -5.10 5.55 -1.13
C CYS A 180 -4.34 5.74 0.18
N LEU A 181 -3.80 4.66 0.71
CA LEU A 181 -3.00 4.67 1.95
C LEU A 181 -1.57 5.06 1.63
N CYS A 182 -1.11 6.16 2.21
CA CYS A 182 0.21 6.75 1.98
C CYS A 182 0.99 6.91 3.31
N PRO A 183 1.41 5.82 3.95
CA PRO A 183 2.17 5.87 5.19
C PRO A 183 3.60 6.32 4.94
N GLN A 184 4.25 6.86 6.00
CA GLN A 184 5.69 7.10 6.06
C GLN A 184 6.34 5.91 6.81
N GLY A 185 7.02 6.13 7.93
CA GLY A 185 7.62 5.07 8.72
C GLY A 185 6.59 4.28 9.56
N VAL A 186 6.45 3.00 9.28
CA VAL A 186 5.60 2.07 10.07
C VAL A 186 6.46 0.91 10.53
N ARG A 187 6.31 0.49 11.78
CA ARG A 187 7.06 -0.62 12.38
C ARG A 187 6.72 -1.96 11.71
N THR A 188 7.48 -2.26 10.67
CA THR A 188 7.38 -3.48 9.86
C THR A 188 8.78 -3.98 9.53
N SER A 189 8.92 -5.23 9.12
CA SER A 189 10.22 -5.76 8.65
C SER A 189 10.83 -4.91 7.54
N MET A 190 10.02 -4.34 6.65
CA MET A 190 10.52 -3.44 5.59
C MET A 190 11.28 -2.22 6.14
N VAL A 191 10.93 -1.72 7.33
CA VAL A 191 11.60 -0.58 7.98
C VAL A 191 12.66 -1.06 8.97
N GLU A 192 12.41 -2.12 9.72
CA GLU A 192 13.32 -2.64 10.74
C GLU A 192 14.56 -3.28 10.14
N ASP A 193 14.43 -3.96 8.98
CA ASP A 193 15.53 -4.60 8.26
C ASP A 193 16.24 -3.64 7.27
N ALA A 194 15.74 -2.40 7.14
CA ALA A 194 16.30 -1.41 6.22
C ALA A 194 17.65 -0.85 6.71
N PRO A 195 18.53 -0.43 5.78
CA PRO A 195 19.76 0.29 6.14
C PRO A 195 19.48 1.50 7.04
N GLY A 196 20.41 1.83 7.95
CA GLY A 196 20.25 2.89 8.95
C GLY A 196 19.83 4.24 8.37
N ILE A 197 20.35 4.61 7.19
CA ILE A 197 19.98 5.84 6.48
C ILE A 197 18.49 5.83 6.05
N VAL A 198 17.96 4.69 5.60
CA VAL A 198 16.55 4.55 5.21
C VAL A 198 15.68 4.64 6.45
N SER A 199 16.03 3.93 7.52
CA SER A 199 15.32 4.00 8.80
C SER A 199 15.32 5.42 9.38
N ALA A 200 16.43 6.16 9.29
CA ALA A 200 16.52 7.56 9.71
C ALA A 200 15.61 8.47 8.87
N LEU A 201 15.60 8.26 7.54
CA LEU A 201 14.76 9.06 6.63
C LEU A 201 13.28 8.83 6.86
N VAL A 202 12.83 7.56 6.91
CA VAL A 202 11.40 7.26 7.06
C VAL A 202 10.89 7.50 8.47
N GLY A 203 11.78 7.48 9.46
CA GLY A 203 11.48 7.75 10.87
C GLY A 203 11.55 9.21 11.29
N ILE A 204 11.84 10.15 10.37
CA ILE A 204 12.04 11.57 10.69
C ILE A 204 10.84 12.21 11.42
N ASP A 205 9.64 11.75 11.16
CA ASP A 205 8.40 12.20 11.78
C ASP A 205 7.82 11.18 12.79
N GLY A 206 8.62 10.20 13.17
CA GLY A 206 8.24 9.09 14.05
C GLY A 206 7.93 7.81 13.28
N ILE A 207 7.89 6.71 14.03
CA ILE A 207 7.50 5.39 13.53
C ILE A 207 6.15 5.03 14.15
N MET A 208 5.16 4.80 13.31
CA MET A 208 3.81 4.39 13.76
C MET A 208 3.72 2.88 13.93
N GLU A 209 2.79 2.43 14.75
CA GLU A 209 2.47 1.01 14.86
C GLU A 209 1.52 0.61 13.71
N PRO A 210 1.63 -0.62 13.17
CA PRO A 210 0.73 -1.11 12.12
C PRO A 210 -0.75 -1.05 12.48
N ALA A 211 -1.09 -1.24 13.76
CA ALA A 211 -2.47 -1.19 14.26
C ALA A 211 -3.10 0.20 14.12
N ASP A 212 -2.32 1.27 14.37
CA ASP A 212 -2.82 2.64 14.22
C ASP A 212 -3.13 2.93 12.75
N VAL A 213 -2.24 2.52 11.85
CA VAL A 213 -2.43 2.65 10.39
C VAL A 213 -3.66 1.85 9.91
N ALA A 214 -3.87 0.66 10.45
CA ALA A 214 -5.04 -0.15 10.12
C ALA A 214 -6.35 0.49 10.60
N SER A 215 -6.35 1.11 11.78
CA SER A 215 -7.50 1.88 12.28
C SER A 215 -7.85 3.06 11.35
N ASP A 216 -6.85 3.77 10.83
CA ASP A 216 -7.06 4.84 9.86
C ASP A 216 -7.70 4.32 8.55
N VAL A 217 -7.36 3.10 8.13
CA VAL A 217 -7.99 2.47 6.95
C VAL A 217 -9.48 2.20 7.19
N ILE A 218 -9.86 1.63 8.35
CA ILE A 218 -11.26 1.40 8.68
C ILE A 218 -12.04 2.73 8.70
N ASN A 219 -11.50 3.74 9.39
CA ASN A 219 -12.11 5.07 9.47
C ASN A 219 -12.30 5.71 8.08
N ALA A 220 -11.32 5.54 7.20
CA ALA A 220 -11.38 6.08 5.83
C ALA A 220 -12.46 5.41 4.98
N ILE A 221 -12.63 4.09 5.08
CA ILE A 221 -13.71 3.35 4.40
C ILE A 221 -15.08 3.83 4.90
N GLU A 222 -15.22 3.98 6.21
CA GLU A 222 -16.47 4.40 6.86
C GLU A 222 -16.78 5.89 6.72
N SER A 223 -15.82 6.70 6.21
CA SER A 223 -16.02 8.12 5.92
C SER A 223 -15.89 8.49 4.44
N ASP A 224 -15.62 7.51 3.55
CA ASP A 224 -15.33 7.72 2.11
C ASP A 224 -14.15 8.68 1.89
N GLN A 225 -13.10 8.55 2.73
CA GLN A 225 -11.90 9.36 2.62
C GLN A 225 -10.94 8.77 1.59
N PHE A 226 -10.55 9.57 0.57
CA PHE A 226 -9.63 9.10 -0.47
C PHE A 226 -8.18 8.98 0.03
N LEU A 227 -7.59 10.07 0.53
CA LEU A 227 -6.18 10.08 0.94
C LEU A 227 -6.05 9.76 2.43
N ILE A 228 -5.42 8.63 2.73
CA ILE A 228 -5.04 8.25 4.10
C ILE A 228 -3.56 8.55 4.25
N ALA A 229 -3.23 9.61 4.98
CA ALA A 229 -1.86 9.99 5.34
C ALA A 229 -1.71 9.93 6.86
N PRO A 230 -1.38 8.75 7.43
CA PRO A 230 -1.32 8.56 8.88
C PRO A 230 -0.38 9.54 9.58
N HIS A 231 0.74 9.89 8.94
CA HIS A 231 1.63 10.94 9.40
C HIS A 231 1.13 12.30 8.89
N GLU A 232 0.49 13.08 9.75
CA GLU A 232 -0.13 14.37 9.39
C GLU A 232 0.84 15.35 8.68
N LYS A 233 2.12 15.32 9.02
CA LYS A 233 3.16 16.15 8.37
C LYS A 233 3.29 15.89 6.87
N VAL A 234 2.94 14.69 6.39
CA VAL A 234 2.95 14.39 4.94
C VAL A 234 2.04 15.35 4.19
N LEU A 235 0.89 15.73 4.75
CA LEU A 235 -0.02 16.69 4.14
C LEU A 235 0.60 18.09 4.03
N ASP A 236 1.40 18.49 5.00
CA ASP A 236 2.10 19.79 4.97
C ASP A 236 3.23 19.76 3.96
N TYR A 237 3.98 18.67 3.87
CA TYR A 237 5.01 18.49 2.84
C TYR A 237 4.44 18.53 1.42
N ILE A 238 3.27 17.92 1.18
CA ILE A 238 2.58 18.02 -0.13
C ILE A 238 2.26 19.47 -0.46
N LYS A 239 1.73 20.25 0.50
CA LYS A 239 1.44 21.67 0.32
C LYS A 239 2.70 22.47 -0.01
N MET A 240 3.79 22.24 0.74
CA MET A 240 5.10 22.88 0.50
C MET A 240 5.63 22.55 -0.90
N LYS A 241 5.60 21.29 -1.30
CA LYS A 241 6.02 20.83 -2.63
C LYS A 241 5.20 21.49 -3.73
N ALA A 242 3.88 21.52 -3.60
CA ALA A 242 2.97 22.11 -4.59
C ALA A 242 3.11 23.65 -4.69
N GLN A 243 3.44 24.32 -3.61
CA GLN A 243 3.59 25.77 -3.54
C GLN A 243 4.87 26.25 -4.24
N ASP A 244 5.98 25.53 -4.12
CA ASP A 244 7.27 25.90 -4.72
C ASP A 244 8.10 24.63 -4.97
N TYR A 245 8.03 24.12 -6.19
CA TYR A 245 8.69 22.87 -6.59
C TYR A 245 10.21 22.97 -6.58
N ASP A 246 10.77 24.11 -7.03
CA ASP A 246 12.23 24.29 -7.08
C ASP A 246 12.81 24.35 -5.67
N ARG A 247 12.18 25.11 -4.79
CA ARG A 247 12.58 25.16 -3.38
C ARG A 247 12.43 23.81 -2.68
N TRP A 248 11.40 23.04 -3.02
CA TRP A 248 11.26 21.66 -2.52
C TRP A 248 12.43 20.78 -2.92
N ILE A 249 12.81 20.80 -4.20
CA ILE A 249 13.95 20.02 -4.72
C ILE A 249 15.26 20.43 -4.04
N GLU A 250 15.52 21.72 -3.89
CA GLU A 250 16.70 22.23 -3.16
C GLU A 250 16.72 21.74 -1.70
N GLY A 251 15.57 21.74 -1.04
CA GLY A 251 15.41 21.22 0.33
C GLY A 251 15.73 19.73 0.42
N MET A 252 15.22 18.93 -0.53
CA MET A 252 15.49 17.49 -0.61
C MET A 252 16.96 17.18 -0.92
N GLN A 253 17.63 17.97 -1.78
CA GLN A 253 19.06 17.87 -2.03
C GLN A 253 19.87 18.16 -0.76
N SER A 254 19.47 19.19 0.00
CA SER A 254 20.11 19.54 1.28
C SER A 254 19.93 18.43 2.32
N LEU A 255 18.74 17.85 2.40
CA LEU A 255 18.46 16.72 3.28
C LEU A 255 19.29 15.49 2.89
N GLN A 256 19.42 15.18 1.58
CA GLN A 256 20.29 14.10 1.10
C GLN A 256 21.75 14.31 1.54
N THR A 257 22.28 15.53 1.42
CA THR A 257 23.65 15.85 1.86
C THR A 257 23.80 15.60 3.36
N GLN A 258 22.86 16.06 4.19
CA GLN A 258 22.90 15.86 5.64
C GLN A 258 22.83 14.37 6.04
N LEU A 259 22.04 13.60 5.31
CA LEU A 259 21.96 12.15 5.53
C LEU A 259 23.28 11.47 5.18
N LEU A 260 23.92 11.84 4.06
CA LEU A 260 25.21 11.29 3.67
C LEU A 260 26.34 11.69 4.62
N ASP A 261 26.32 12.91 5.16
CA ASP A 261 27.27 13.33 6.20
C ASP A 261 27.12 12.46 7.47
N SER A 262 25.91 12.00 7.77
CA SER A 262 25.61 11.16 8.94
C SER A 262 25.83 9.67 8.68
N PHE A 263 25.72 9.23 7.44
CA PHE A 263 25.83 7.82 6.98
C PHE A 263 26.73 7.73 5.74
N PRO A 264 28.04 8.00 5.85
CA PRO A 264 28.97 8.02 4.69
C PRO A 264 29.05 6.68 3.94
N GLU A 265 28.81 5.57 4.63
CA GLU A 265 28.77 4.23 4.06
C GLU A 265 27.61 4.02 3.07
N ALA A 266 26.62 4.88 3.10
CA ALA A 266 25.44 4.79 2.22
C ALA A 266 25.63 5.47 0.86
N GLU A 267 26.81 6.01 0.54
CA GLU A 267 27.07 6.72 -0.73
C GLU A 267 26.70 5.88 -1.96
N ASP A 268 26.93 4.57 -1.90
CA ASP A 268 26.62 3.66 -3.00
C ASP A 268 25.10 3.52 -3.28
N MET A 269 24.24 3.85 -2.31
CA MET A 269 22.79 3.86 -2.50
C MET A 269 22.31 4.98 -3.45
N PHE A 270 23.17 5.91 -3.80
CA PHE A 270 22.85 7.06 -4.65
C PHE A 270 23.45 6.96 -6.05
N LYS A 271 24.17 5.89 -6.32
CA LYS A 271 24.71 5.54 -7.64
C LYS A 271 23.75 4.64 -8.42
#